data_db1d6b6e1aff467ba4dc56a5eee0f89e
#
_entry.id   db1d6b6e1aff467ba4dc56a5eee0f89e
#
_cell.length_a   1.000
_cell.length_b   1.000
_cell.length_c   1.000
_cell.angle_alpha   90.00
_cell.angle_beta   90.00
_cell.angle_gamma   90.00
#
_symmetry.space_group_name_H-M   'P 1'
#
loop_
_entity.id
_entity.type
_entity.pdbx_description
1 polymer ?
#
loop_
_entity_poly.entity_id
_entity_poly.type
_entity_poly.pdbx_seq_one_letter_code
_entity_poly.pdbx_strand_id
1 'polypeptide(L)'
;MLENILKDDPVYRQLKDEVEDYCGPVLVSGCTDTAKWHLTSLIGNHKKKQFKIIIVPDENKARQWVEASHFFGEKVQYIPAKDPLFYTADVHGNAIARDRMLAIKKIVDDKCGTFVMTIDAVMDQVVPLSDIKNHKMTFKMGEILEEATIAEEFVARGYEKAPFVEAPGEFAVRGGIIDIFPYTQESPYRIELWGDEIDSIRSFDKESQRSIEEVDTLTIYPASEIILNQPRIEHGLRNMEEDYEKLSLIHIS
;
A
#
# COMPACT_ATOMS: atom_id res chain seq x y z
N MET A 1 11.05 10.47 -26.27
CA MET A 1 12.17 10.29 -27.22
C MET A 1 12.52 8.81 -27.39
N LEU A 2 12.58 8.01 -26.31
CA LEU A 2 12.88 6.56 -26.39
C LEU A 2 11.75 5.72 -26.99
N GLU A 3 10.49 6.14 -26.84
CA GLU A 3 9.31 5.50 -27.46
C GLU A 3 9.41 5.32 -28.99
N ASN A 4 10.15 6.19 -29.66
CA ASN A 4 10.23 6.16 -31.11
C ASN A 4 11.24 5.15 -31.66
N ILE A 5 12.17 4.65 -30.84
CA ILE A 5 13.25 3.78 -31.31
C ILE A 5 12.72 2.40 -31.76
N LEU A 6 11.72 1.87 -31.10
CA LEU A 6 11.16 0.55 -31.39
C LEU A 6 9.92 0.57 -32.31
N LYS A 7 9.36 1.74 -32.59
CA LYS A 7 8.12 1.84 -33.40
C LYS A 7 8.23 1.23 -34.80
N ASP A 8 9.42 1.25 -35.38
CA ASP A 8 9.68 0.71 -36.70
C ASP A 8 10.21 -0.72 -36.70
N ASP A 9 10.48 -1.28 -35.52
CA ASP A 9 10.89 -2.67 -35.38
C ASP A 9 9.70 -3.63 -35.62
N PRO A 10 9.79 -4.55 -36.58
CA PRO A 10 8.70 -5.47 -36.92
C PRO A 10 8.39 -6.45 -35.78
N VAL A 11 9.40 -6.86 -35.00
CA VAL A 11 9.20 -7.77 -33.86
C VAL A 11 8.46 -7.06 -32.73
N TYR A 12 8.76 -5.79 -32.49
CA TYR A 12 8.04 -4.99 -31.52
C TYR A 12 6.57 -4.78 -31.93
N ARG A 13 6.30 -4.50 -33.21
CA ARG A 13 4.93 -4.35 -33.72
C ARG A 13 4.12 -5.63 -33.53
N GLN A 14 4.70 -6.77 -33.92
CA GLN A 14 4.06 -8.07 -33.71
C GLN A 14 3.75 -8.31 -32.24
N LEU A 15 4.73 -8.11 -31.35
CA LEU A 15 4.52 -8.27 -29.90
C LEU A 15 3.40 -7.37 -29.38
N LYS A 16 3.37 -6.11 -29.82
CA LYS A 16 2.35 -5.16 -29.44
C LYS A 16 0.97 -5.63 -29.87
N ASP A 17 0.81 -6.04 -31.12
CA ASP A 17 -0.45 -6.49 -31.68
C ASP A 17 -0.95 -7.76 -30.94
N GLU A 18 -0.06 -8.74 -30.69
CA GLU A 18 -0.39 -9.96 -29.94
C GLU A 18 -0.85 -9.68 -28.50
N VAL A 19 -0.22 -8.70 -27.82
CA VAL A 19 -0.61 -8.30 -26.46
C VAL A 19 -1.91 -7.49 -26.45
N GLU A 20 -2.12 -6.61 -27.45
CA GLU A 20 -3.34 -5.80 -27.55
C GLU A 20 -4.56 -6.62 -27.94
N ASP A 21 -4.39 -7.61 -28.82
CA ASP A 21 -5.45 -8.50 -29.27
C ASP A 21 -5.75 -9.66 -28.30
N TYR A 22 -4.97 -9.76 -27.23
CA TYR A 22 -5.10 -10.81 -26.20
C TYR A 22 -5.11 -12.23 -26.76
N CYS A 23 -4.16 -12.55 -27.63
CA CYS A 23 -4.05 -13.84 -28.31
C CYS A 23 -3.53 -14.99 -27.42
N GLY A 24 -3.28 -14.74 -26.13
CA GLY A 24 -2.77 -15.72 -25.17
C GLY A 24 -1.38 -15.39 -24.63
N PRO A 25 -0.70 -16.35 -23.98
CA PRO A 25 0.65 -16.14 -23.45
C PRO A 25 1.65 -15.90 -24.58
N VAL A 26 2.48 -14.87 -24.45
CA VAL A 26 3.56 -14.54 -25.39
C VAL A 26 4.89 -14.76 -24.71
N LEU A 27 5.79 -15.54 -25.36
CA LEU A 27 7.16 -15.77 -24.91
C LEU A 27 8.12 -14.84 -25.66
N VAL A 28 8.79 -13.97 -24.91
CA VAL A 28 9.86 -13.11 -25.43
C VAL A 28 11.20 -13.59 -24.87
N SER A 29 12.11 -14.03 -25.73
CA SER A 29 13.43 -14.55 -25.37
C SER A 29 14.56 -13.71 -25.95
N GLY A 30 15.78 -13.88 -25.40
CA GLY A 30 16.98 -13.19 -25.89
C GLY A 30 17.08 -11.70 -25.48
N CYS A 31 16.20 -11.20 -24.66
CA CYS A 31 16.25 -9.82 -24.20
C CYS A 31 17.23 -9.63 -23.04
N THR A 32 18.05 -8.58 -23.12
CA THR A 32 18.78 -8.05 -21.96
C THR A 32 17.80 -7.43 -20.94
N ASP A 33 18.23 -7.22 -19.71
CA ASP A 33 17.36 -6.61 -18.69
C ASP A 33 16.89 -5.21 -19.13
N THR A 34 17.77 -4.40 -19.71
CA THR A 34 17.40 -3.07 -20.24
C THR A 34 16.33 -3.16 -21.33
N ALA A 35 16.44 -4.15 -22.23
CA ALA A 35 15.45 -4.37 -23.27
C ALA A 35 14.10 -4.79 -22.68
N LYS A 36 14.09 -5.64 -21.64
CA LYS A 36 12.86 -6.02 -20.92
C LYS A 36 12.19 -4.80 -20.31
N TRP A 37 12.96 -3.94 -19.62
CA TRP A 37 12.40 -2.72 -19.00
C TRP A 37 11.80 -1.79 -20.05
N HIS A 38 12.50 -1.59 -21.16
CA HIS A 38 12.00 -0.75 -22.26
C HIS A 38 10.72 -1.33 -22.88
N LEU A 39 10.72 -2.62 -23.21
CA LEU A 39 9.54 -3.29 -23.78
C LEU A 39 8.33 -3.18 -22.87
N THR A 40 8.50 -3.46 -21.57
CA THR A 40 7.39 -3.39 -20.61
C THR A 40 6.90 -1.96 -20.39
N SER A 41 7.75 -0.95 -20.51
CA SER A 41 7.33 0.45 -20.44
C SER A 41 6.44 0.87 -21.62
N LEU A 42 6.59 0.23 -22.77
CA LEU A 42 5.84 0.53 -23.98
C LEU A 42 4.53 -0.28 -24.11
N ILE A 43 4.50 -1.49 -23.55
CA ILE A 43 3.37 -2.40 -23.64
C ILE A 43 2.30 -2.01 -22.59
N GLY A 44 1.02 -1.99 -22.98
CA GLY A 44 -0.10 -1.78 -22.07
C GLY A 44 -0.36 -0.34 -21.63
N ASN A 45 0.45 0.63 -22.08
CA ASN A 45 0.28 2.04 -21.70
C ASN A 45 -0.90 2.76 -22.39
N HIS A 46 -1.57 2.09 -23.31
CA HIS A 46 -2.58 2.73 -24.16
C HIS A 46 -4.02 2.58 -23.64
N LYS A 47 -4.27 1.68 -22.68
CA LYS A 47 -5.61 1.48 -22.13
C LYS A 47 -5.71 2.10 -20.74
N LYS A 48 -6.50 3.16 -20.60
CA LYS A 48 -6.89 3.73 -19.31
C LYS A 48 -7.59 2.64 -18.48
N LYS A 49 -7.22 2.49 -17.19
CA LYS A 49 -7.79 1.54 -16.22
C LYS A 49 -7.30 0.09 -16.36
N GLN A 50 -6.03 -0.11 -16.65
CA GLN A 50 -5.40 -1.42 -16.58
C GLN A 50 -4.29 -1.43 -15.54
N PHE A 51 -4.14 -2.58 -14.90
CA PHE A 51 -2.98 -2.87 -14.05
C PHE A 51 -1.96 -3.66 -14.86
N LYS A 52 -0.70 -3.27 -14.74
CA LYS A 52 0.44 -4.01 -15.22
C LYS A 52 1.15 -4.61 -14.02
N ILE A 53 1.27 -5.92 -13.97
CA ILE A 53 1.96 -6.63 -12.89
C ILE A 53 3.21 -7.28 -13.46
N ILE A 54 4.36 -6.97 -12.89
CA ILE A 54 5.66 -7.50 -13.25
C ILE A 54 6.10 -8.41 -12.11
N ILE A 55 6.27 -9.70 -12.42
CA ILE A 55 6.71 -10.68 -11.43
C ILE A 55 8.18 -10.98 -11.66
N VAL A 56 8.99 -10.86 -10.61
CA VAL A 56 10.45 -11.03 -10.64
C VAL A 56 10.88 -12.07 -9.60
N PRO A 57 12.07 -12.70 -9.79
CA PRO A 57 12.49 -13.78 -8.91
C PRO A 57 12.88 -13.33 -7.50
N ASP A 58 13.37 -12.11 -7.34
CA ASP A 58 13.90 -11.62 -6.06
C ASP A 58 13.75 -10.10 -5.91
N GLU A 59 13.95 -9.61 -4.69
CA GLU A 59 13.83 -8.19 -4.34
C GLU A 59 14.85 -7.30 -5.05
N ASN A 60 16.07 -7.79 -5.29
CA ASN A 60 17.07 -7.00 -5.98
C ASN A 60 16.62 -6.69 -7.41
N LYS A 61 16.01 -7.68 -8.08
CA LYS A 61 15.40 -7.47 -9.39
C LYS A 61 14.21 -6.53 -9.32
N ALA A 62 13.39 -6.61 -8.28
CA ALA A 62 12.27 -5.68 -8.10
C ALA A 62 12.77 -4.22 -7.95
N ARG A 63 13.77 -3.98 -7.14
CA ARG A 63 14.40 -2.66 -6.97
C ARG A 63 15.01 -2.13 -8.26
N GLN A 64 15.72 -2.98 -9.02
CA GLN A 64 16.25 -2.64 -10.34
C GLN A 64 15.14 -2.22 -11.32
N TRP A 65 13.96 -2.88 -11.27
CA TRP A 65 12.81 -2.50 -12.07
C TRP A 65 12.29 -1.11 -11.72
N VAL A 66 12.15 -0.81 -10.42
CA VAL A 66 11.71 0.52 -9.96
C VAL A 66 12.67 1.60 -10.42
N GLU A 67 13.99 1.43 -10.20
CA GLU A 67 15.00 2.40 -10.62
C GLU A 67 15.01 2.61 -12.14
N ALA A 68 15.00 1.51 -12.91
CA ALA A 68 15.02 1.58 -14.37
C ALA A 68 13.74 2.22 -14.94
N SER A 69 12.61 2.03 -14.31
CA SER A 69 11.33 2.58 -14.76
C SER A 69 11.33 4.11 -14.80
N HIS A 70 12.03 4.76 -13.87
CA HIS A 70 12.17 6.22 -13.85
C HIS A 70 12.87 6.74 -15.13
N PHE A 71 13.85 5.99 -15.65
CA PHE A 71 14.55 6.33 -16.89
C PHE A 71 13.60 6.33 -18.10
N PHE A 72 12.60 5.46 -18.10
CA PHE A 72 11.59 5.36 -19.16
C PHE A 72 10.34 6.22 -18.88
N GLY A 73 10.35 7.01 -17.82
CA GLY A 73 9.22 7.89 -17.46
C GLY A 73 8.00 7.16 -16.92
N GLU A 74 8.14 5.88 -16.54
CA GLU A 74 7.07 5.09 -15.93
C GLU A 74 7.23 5.09 -14.39
N LYS A 75 6.12 5.25 -13.69
CA LYS A 75 6.07 5.14 -12.22
C LYS A 75 5.67 3.72 -11.85
N VAL A 76 6.66 2.89 -11.55
CA VAL A 76 6.46 1.52 -11.09
C VAL A 76 6.45 1.50 -9.56
N GLN A 77 5.43 0.88 -8.97
CA GLN A 77 5.32 0.70 -7.52
C GLN A 77 5.77 -0.71 -7.13
N TYR A 78 6.71 -0.80 -6.19
CA TYR A 78 7.10 -2.09 -5.60
C TYR A 78 6.09 -2.52 -4.54
N ILE A 79 5.71 -3.79 -4.59
CA ILE A 79 4.92 -4.47 -3.54
C ILE A 79 5.82 -5.55 -2.93
N PRO A 80 6.40 -5.31 -1.75
CA PRO A 80 7.21 -6.30 -1.06
C PRO A 80 6.35 -7.47 -0.54
N ALA A 81 6.97 -8.64 -0.37
CA ALA A 81 6.35 -9.73 0.37
C ALA A 81 6.18 -9.36 1.85
N LYS A 82 5.20 -9.97 2.51
CA LYS A 82 5.04 -9.85 3.96
C LYS A 82 6.21 -10.53 4.66
N ASP A 83 6.69 -9.92 5.72
CA ASP A 83 7.66 -10.59 6.58
C ASP A 83 6.90 -11.60 7.46
N PRO A 84 7.21 -12.92 7.36
CA PRO A 84 6.59 -13.93 8.20
C PRO A 84 7.04 -13.87 9.66
N LEU A 85 8.09 -13.12 9.99
CA LEU A 85 8.63 -12.99 11.33
C LEU A 85 7.87 -11.92 12.12
N PHE A 86 6.75 -12.30 12.72
CA PHE A 86 5.90 -11.45 13.56
C PHE A 86 6.57 -10.86 14.81
N TYR A 87 7.85 -11.14 15.04
CA TYR A 87 8.52 -10.86 16.32
C TYR A 87 9.52 -9.70 16.29
N THR A 88 9.78 -9.11 15.15
CA THR A 88 10.61 -7.91 15.10
C THR A 88 9.71 -6.69 14.91
N ALA A 89 9.35 -6.07 16.03
CA ALA A 89 8.87 -4.68 16.07
C ALA A 89 10.01 -3.74 15.64
N ASP A 90 10.58 -4.00 14.46
CA ASP A 90 11.72 -3.30 13.94
C ASP A 90 11.30 -2.35 12.81
N VAL A 91 12.07 -1.31 12.66
CA VAL A 91 12.00 -0.29 11.60
C VAL A 91 11.75 -0.87 10.20
N HIS A 92 12.16 -2.11 9.95
CA HIS A 92 11.97 -2.82 8.68
C HIS A 92 10.51 -3.27 8.46
N GLY A 93 9.82 -3.73 9.50
CA GLY A 93 8.41 -4.13 9.39
C GLY A 93 7.50 -2.97 9.02
N ASN A 94 7.76 -1.79 9.58
CA ASN A 94 7.02 -0.57 9.26
C ASN A 94 7.27 -0.09 7.82
N ALA A 95 8.49 -0.29 7.28
CA ALA A 95 8.79 0.07 5.89
C ALA A 95 8.05 -0.84 4.90
N ILE A 96 7.99 -2.16 5.15
CA ILE A 96 7.23 -3.12 4.34
C ILE A 96 5.73 -2.77 4.37
N ALA A 97 5.17 -2.55 5.55
CA ALA A 97 3.77 -2.17 5.71
C ALA A 97 3.45 -0.87 4.96
N ARG A 98 4.33 0.13 5.05
CA ARG A 98 4.20 1.40 4.32
C ARG A 98 4.18 1.20 2.81
N ASP A 99 5.17 0.49 2.26
CA ASP A 99 5.28 0.27 0.82
C ASP A 99 4.07 -0.49 0.28
N ARG A 100 3.58 -1.48 1.03
CA ARG A 100 2.37 -2.22 0.69
C ARG A 100 1.14 -1.33 0.74
N MET A 101 0.96 -0.52 1.78
CA MET A 101 -0.18 0.38 1.90
C MET A 101 -0.18 1.50 0.84
N LEU A 102 0.99 1.99 0.43
CA LEU A 102 1.13 2.92 -0.70
C LEU A 102 0.67 2.28 -2.01
N ALA A 103 1.07 1.04 -2.26
CA ALA A 103 0.64 0.31 -3.45
C ALA A 103 -0.88 0.03 -3.43
N ILE A 104 -1.42 -0.42 -2.30
CA ILE A 104 -2.86 -0.66 -2.11
C ILE A 104 -3.66 0.63 -2.31
N LYS A 105 -3.22 1.74 -1.72
CA LYS A 105 -3.83 3.05 -1.95
C LYS A 105 -3.92 3.37 -3.43
N LYS A 106 -2.82 3.20 -4.16
CA LYS A 106 -2.78 3.46 -5.61
C LYS A 106 -3.75 2.56 -6.38
N ILE A 107 -3.85 1.28 -6.03
CA ILE A 107 -4.80 0.34 -6.63
C ILE A 107 -6.25 0.79 -6.38
N VAL A 108 -6.55 1.22 -5.17
CA VAL A 108 -7.90 1.64 -4.77
C VAL A 108 -8.32 2.96 -5.42
N ASP A 109 -7.41 3.93 -5.45
CA ASP A 109 -7.71 5.29 -5.91
C ASP A 109 -7.63 5.41 -7.44
N ASP A 110 -6.50 5.01 -8.03
CA ASP A 110 -6.22 5.24 -9.45
C ASP A 110 -6.86 4.20 -10.37
N LYS A 111 -7.11 2.98 -9.86
CA LYS A 111 -7.61 1.83 -10.62
C LYS A 111 -6.76 1.50 -11.86
N CYS A 112 -5.53 1.92 -11.86
CA CYS A 112 -4.54 1.64 -12.90
C CYS A 112 -3.13 1.82 -12.33
N GLY A 113 -2.13 1.25 -12.98
CA GLY A 113 -0.73 1.43 -12.62
C GLY A 113 0.13 0.22 -12.94
N THR A 114 1.43 0.41 -12.81
CA THR A 114 2.43 -0.65 -12.96
C THR A 114 3.00 -1.01 -11.60
N PHE A 115 2.96 -2.29 -11.30
CA PHE A 115 3.43 -2.86 -10.04
C PHE A 115 4.49 -3.92 -10.31
N VAL A 116 5.54 -3.95 -9.51
CA VAL A 116 6.52 -5.02 -9.51
C VAL A 116 6.49 -5.74 -8.17
N MET A 117 6.56 -7.06 -8.19
CA MET A 117 6.49 -7.91 -7.01
C MET A 117 7.28 -9.19 -7.22
N THR A 118 7.72 -9.80 -6.13
CA THR A 118 8.32 -11.13 -6.15
C THR A 118 7.23 -12.20 -6.21
N ILE A 119 7.62 -13.45 -6.50
CA ILE A 119 6.68 -14.58 -6.46
C ILE A 119 6.11 -14.76 -5.04
N ASP A 120 6.92 -14.54 -4.01
CA ASP A 120 6.48 -14.62 -2.62
C ASP A 120 5.39 -13.59 -2.34
N ALA A 121 5.57 -12.34 -2.80
CA ALA A 121 4.57 -11.30 -2.65
C ALA A 121 3.25 -11.61 -3.42
N VAL A 122 3.33 -12.32 -4.56
CA VAL A 122 2.16 -12.79 -5.29
C VAL A 122 1.39 -13.87 -4.53
N MET A 123 2.11 -14.71 -3.80
CA MET A 123 1.54 -15.79 -2.99
C MET A 123 0.96 -15.32 -1.65
N ASP A 124 1.27 -14.11 -1.23
CA ASP A 124 0.72 -13.52 -0.01
C ASP A 124 -0.81 -13.36 -0.10
N GLN A 125 -1.48 -13.70 0.97
CA GLN A 125 -2.90 -13.37 1.09
C GLN A 125 -3.10 -11.87 1.28
N VAL A 126 -3.98 -11.30 0.48
CA VAL A 126 -4.36 -9.87 0.57
C VAL A 126 -5.79 -9.75 1.06
N VAL A 127 -6.04 -8.73 1.87
CA VAL A 127 -7.39 -8.37 2.28
C VAL A 127 -8.17 -7.85 1.06
N PRO A 128 -9.47 -8.16 0.92
CA PRO A 128 -10.28 -7.59 -0.15
C PRO A 128 -10.17 -6.07 -0.20
N LEU A 129 -9.95 -5.52 -1.40
CA LEU A 129 -9.80 -4.07 -1.59
C LEU A 129 -11.04 -3.27 -1.14
N SER A 130 -12.23 -3.90 -1.17
CA SER A 130 -13.46 -3.35 -0.59
C SER A 130 -13.31 -3.03 0.88
N ASP A 131 -12.63 -3.89 1.63
CA ASP A 131 -12.48 -3.73 3.07
C ASP A 131 -11.54 -2.56 3.38
N ILE A 132 -10.41 -2.49 2.67
CA ILE A 132 -9.51 -1.34 2.77
C ILE A 132 -10.27 -0.04 2.47
N LYS A 133 -11.06 -0.04 1.39
CA LYS A 133 -11.85 1.14 0.99
C LYS A 133 -12.89 1.54 2.04
N ASN A 134 -13.55 0.57 2.65
CA ASN A 134 -14.58 0.81 3.67
C ASN A 134 -14.00 1.27 5.02
N HIS A 135 -12.72 1.02 5.27
CA HIS A 135 -12.04 1.42 6.51
C HIS A 135 -11.20 2.70 6.36
N LYS A 136 -11.29 3.39 5.22
CA LYS A 136 -10.77 4.75 5.11
C LYS A 136 -11.53 5.67 6.07
N MET A 137 -10.83 6.62 6.65
CA MET A 137 -11.42 7.70 7.43
C MET A 137 -11.17 9.02 6.71
N THR A 138 -12.17 9.87 6.71
CA THR A 138 -12.06 11.21 6.14
C THR A 138 -12.49 12.21 7.19
N PHE A 139 -11.64 13.16 7.46
CA PHE A 139 -11.87 14.27 8.38
C PHE A 139 -12.00 15.54 7.57
N LYS A 140 -12.99 16.37 7.90
CA LYS A 140 -13.20 17.67 7.26
C LYS A 140 -13.38 18.76 8.32
N MET A 141 -12.88 19.93 8.01
CA MET A 141 -13.12 21.10 8.85
C MET A 141 -14.62 21.32 9.08
N GLY A 142 -14.99 21.63 10.32
CA GLY A 142 -16.39 21.83 10.73
C GLY A 142 -17.19 20.54 10.99
N GLU A 143 -16.61 19.35 10.78
CA GLU A 143 -17.29 18.08 11.16
C GLU A 143 -17.13 17.79 12.66
N ILE A 144 -18.15 17.16 13.24
CA ILE A 144 -18.11 16.71 14.63
C ILE A 144 -17.29 15.43 14.72
N LEU A 145 -16.33 15.42 15.62
CA LEU A 145 -15.45 14.29 15.91
C LEU A 145 -15.46 13.97 17.41
N GLU A 146 -15.91 12.80 17.77
CA GLU A 146 -15.94 12.34 19.15
C GLU A 146 -14.52 11.88 19.58
N GLU A 147 -13.81 12.72 20.35
CA GLU A 147 -12.44 12.44 20.81
C GLU A 147 -12.34 11.11 21.59
N ALA A 148 -13.37 10.74 22.32
CA ALA A 148 -13.34 9.54 23.15
C ALA A 148 -13.22 8.23 22.33
N THR A 149 -13.79 8.19 21.14
CA THR A 149 -13.83 6.98 20.30
C THR A 149 -12.71 6.93 19.25
N ILE A 150 -12.10 8.07 18.90
CA ILE A 150 -11.14 8.15 17.81
C ILE A 150 -9.89 7.30 18.05
N ALA A 151 -9.44 7.18 19.29
CA ALA A 151 -8.27 6.37 19.62
C ALA A 151 -8.53 4.88 19.36
N GLU A 152 -9.71 4.37 19.70
CA GLU A 152 -10.12 2.99 19.43
C GLU A 152 -10.25 2.75 17.91
N GLU A 153 -10.81 3.73 17.21
CA GLU A 153 -10.93 3.72 15.75
C GLU A 153 -9.58 3.62 15.04
N PHE A 154 -8.56 4.33 15.53
CA PHE A 154 -7.20 4.25 14.97
C PHE A 154 -6.55 2.91 15.28
N VAL A 155 -6.64 2.42 16.52
CA VAL A 155 -6.12 1.10 16.90
C VAL A 155 -6.75 -0.01 16.06
N ALA A 156 -8.08 0.03 15.85
CA ALA A 156 -8.78 -0.95 15.01
C ALA A 156 -8.29 -0.95 13.54
N ARG A 157 -7.71 0.15 13.09
CA ARG A 157 -7.10 0.30 11.75
C ARG A 157 -5.59 0.04 11.72
N GLY A 158 -5.01 -0.43 12.83
CA GLY A 158 -3.61 -0.81 12.94
C GLY A 158 -2.64 0.33 13.23
N TYR A 159 -3.13 1.50 13.64
CA TYR A 159 -2.27 2.57 14.13
C TYR A 159 -1.84 2.31 15.57
N GLU A 160 -0.61 2.70 15.91
CA GLU A 160 -0.04 2.54 17.24
C GLU A 160 -0.13 3.86 18.02
N LYS A 161 -0.60 3.77 19.28
CA LYS A 161 -0.66 4.94 20.15
C LYS A 161 0.73 5.26 20.69
N ALA A 162 1.18 6.49 20.47
CA ALA A 162 2.45 7.02 20.96
C ALA A 162 2.23 8.29 21.80
N PRO A 163 3.16 8.66 22.69
CA PRO A 163 3.11 9.95 23.39
C PRO A 163 3.24 11.14 22.43
N PHE A 164 4.09 10.99 21.42
CA PHE A 164 4.32 11.92 20.32
C PHE A 164 4.44 11.12 19.02
N VAL A 165 4.05 11.74 17.91
CA VAL A 165 4.11 11.11 16.60
C VAL A 165 5.46 11.38 15.98
N GLU A 166 6.29 10.32 15.81
CA GLU A 166 7.64 10.39 15.26
C GLU A 166 7.80 9.55 13.99
N ALA A 167 6.99 8.50 13.86
CA ALA A 167 7.07 7.57 12.73
C ALA A 167 5.70 7.34 12.07
N PRO A 168 5.68 6.99 10.76
CA PRO A 168 4.46 6.56 10.09
C PRO A 168 3.81 5.36 10.79
N GLY A 169 2.49 5.38 10.91
CA GLY A 169 1.69 4.38 11.62
C GLY A 169 1.37 4.76 13.06
N GLU A 170 1.92 5.85 13.59
CA GLU A 170 1.68 6.33 14.94
C GLU A 170 0.57 7.38 15.00
N PHE A 171 -0.09 7.44 16.17
CA PHE A 171 -1.00 8.53 16.53
C PHE A 171 -0.89 8.91 18.00
N ALA A 172 -1.28 10.15 18.31
CA ALA A 172 -1.39 10.67 19.69
C ALA A 172 -2.67 11.47 19.83
N VAL A 173 -3.35 11.36 21.00
CA VAL A 173 -4.54 12.13 21.34
C VAL A 173 -4.30 12.83 22.66
N ARG A 174 -4.44 14.16 22.69
CA ARG A 174 -4.11 14.99 23.85
C ARG A 174 -5.01 16.22 23.91
N GLY A 175 -6.10 16.13 24.65
CA GLY A 175 -6.93 17.29 25.01
C GLY A 175 -7.40 18.14 23.84
N GLY A 176 -8.12 17.56 22.89
CA GLY A 176 -8.60 18.26 21.70
C GLY A 176 -7.57 18.37 20.57
N ILE A 177 -6.38 17.76 20.72
CA ILE A 177 -5.37 17.67 19.66
C ILE A 177 -5.16 16.22 19.32
N ILE A 178 -5.30 15.89 18.04
CA ILE A 178 -5.11 14.57 17.48
C ILE A 178 -4.00 14.65 16.45
N ASP A 179 -2.87 14.03 16.75
CA ASP A 179 -1.74 13.89 15.83
C ASP A 179 -1.77 12.49 15.23
N ILE A 180 -1.56 12.37 13.91
CA ILE A 180 -1.51 11.09 13.21
C ILE A 180 -0.53 11.13 12.05
N PHE A 181 0.24 10.04 11.87
CA PHE A 181 1.14 9.90 10.72
C PHE A 181 0.72 8.71 9.84
N PRO A 182 -0.14 8.93 8.84
CA PRO A 182 -0.56 7.86 7.95
C PRO A 182 0.61 7.34 7.10
N TYR A 183 0.69 6.03 6.87
CA TYR A 183 1.67 5.43 5.96
C TYR A 183 1.61 5.98 4.55
N THR A 184 0.45 6.48 4.14
CA THR A 184 0.18 6.97 2.79
C THR A 184 0.46 8.47 2.62
N GLN A 185 1.05 9.11 3.61
CA GLN A 185 1.39 10.53 3.62
C GLN A 185 2.90 10.72 3.89
N GLU A 186 3.44 11.85 3.45
CA GLU A 186 4.86 12.18 3.63
C GLU A 186 5.14 12.84 4.99
N SER A 187 4.12 13.48 5.57
CA SER A 187 4.20 14.20 6.84
C SER A 187 3.05 13.78 7.76
N PRO A 188 3.22 13.90 9.08
CA PRO A 188 2.12 13.76 10.02
C PRO A 188 1.13 14.92 9.92
N TYR A 189 -0.08 14.69 10.41
CA TYR A 189 -1.16 15.66 10.46
C TYR A 189 -1.62 15.88 11.89
N ARG A 190 -1.96 17.12 12.18
CA ARG A 190 -2.58 17.57 13.43
C ARG A 190 -4.00 18.02 13.14
N ILE A 191 -4.95 17.45 13.85
CA ILE A 191 -6.37 17.82 13.86
C ILE A 191 -6.62 18.51 15.20
N GLU A 192 -7.03 19.76 15.18
CA GLU A 192 -7.38 20.52 16.38
C GLU A 192 -8.90 20.61 16.51
N LEU A 193 -9.41 20.35 17.70
CA LEU A 193 -10.83 20.39 17.99
C LEU A 193 -11.17 21.62 18.82
N TRP A 194 -12.29 22.27 18.50
CA TRP A 194 -12.96 23.23 19.35
C TRP A 194 -14.24 22.61 19.93
N GLY A 195 -14.18 22.15 21.19
CA GLY A 195 -15.17 21.21 21.70
C GLY A 195 -15.07 19.87 20.93
N ASP A 196 -16.13 19.48 20.25
CA ASP A 196 -16.20 18.27 19.42
C ASP A 196 -16.12 18.58 17.91
N GLU A 197 -15.95 19.85 17.52
CA GLU A 197 -15.88 20.27 16.11
C GLU A 197 -14.43 20.39 15.66
N ILE A 198 -14.12 19.91 14.46
CA ILE A 198 -12.79 20.05 13.84
C ILE A 198 -12.59 21.51 13.42
N ASP A 199 -11.72 22.22 14.15
CA ASP A 199 -11.38 23.61 13.91
C ASP A 199 -10.30 23.77 12.83
N SER A 200 -9.27 22.91 12.86
CA SER A 200 -8.22 22.95 11.83
C SER A 200 -7.59 21.57 11.58
N ILE A 201 -7.08 21.39 10.36
CA ILE A 201 -6.30 20.22 9.96
C ILE A 201 -5.03 20.71 9.29
N ARG A 202 -3.85 20.36 9.85
CA ARG A 202 -2.55 20.83 9.33
C ARG A 202 -1.56 19.70 9.24
N SER A 203 -0.77 19.65 8.17
CA SER A 203 0.45 18.86 8.17
C SER A 203 1.53 19.59 8.99
N PHE A 204 2.41 18.83 9.61
CA PHE A 204 3.51 19.40 10.40
C PHE A 204 4.81 18.60 10.22
N ASP A 205 5.91 19.28 10.49
CA ASP A 205 7.24 18.67 10.53
C ASP A 205 7.46 17.96 11.85
N LYS A 206 7.78 16.66 11.80
CA LYS A 206 7.89 15.80 12.98
C LYS A 206 9.01 16.22 13.96
N GLU A 207 10.09 16.83 13.46
CA GLU A 207 11.24 17.23 14.28
C GLU A 207 11.01 18.59 14.94
N SER A 208 10.61 19.58 14.15
CA SER A 208 10.38 20.94 14.63
C SER A 208 8.99 21.19 15.20
N GLN A 209 8.05 20.29 14.97
CA GLN A 209 6.61 20.38 15.32
C GLN A 209 5.90 21.62 14.72
N ARG A 210 6.51 22.23 13.68
CA ARG A 210 5.94 23.38 12.99
C ARG A 210 4.97 22.95 11.91
N SER A 211 3.85 23.67 11.80
CA SER A 211 2.90 23.49 10.71
C SER A 211 3.55 23.78 9.36
N ILE A 212 3.25 22.93 8.37
CA ILE A 212 3.71 23.05 7.00
C ILE A 212 2.58 23.59 6.13
N GLU A 213 1.42 22.92 6.14
CA GLU A 213 0.30 23.23 5.26
C GLU A 213 -1.02 22.98 5.99
N GLU A 214 -2.01 23.82 5.76
CA GLU A 214 -3.38 23.64 6.22
C GLU A 214 -4.22 23.04 5.10
N VAL A 215 -5.11 22.08 5.45
CA VAL A 215 -5.97 21.39 4.48
C VAL A 215 -7.41 21.32 5.00
N ASP A 216 -8.37 21.45 4.08
CA ASP A 216 -9.80 21.38 4.43
C ASP A 216 -10.27 19.94 4.70
N THR A 217 -9.54 18.98 4.15
CA THR A 217 -9.92 17.55 4.22
C THR A 217 -8.69 16.67 4.30
N LEU A 218 -8.68 15.72 5.22
CA LEU A 218 -7.68 14.68 5.36
C LEU A 218 -8.33 13.31 5.19
N THR A 219 -7.85 12.52 4.23
CA THR A 219 -8.25 11.11 4.11
C THR A 219 -7.08 10.22 4.49
N ILE A 220 -7.29 9.33 5.45
CA ILE A 220 -6.32 8.33 5.89
C ILE A 220 -6.77 6.92 5.50
N TYR A 221 -5.81 6.09 5.21
CA TYR A 221 -5.96 4.66 4.99
C TYR A 221 -5.63 3.90 6.27
N PRO A 222 -6.10 2.66 6.44
CA PRO A 222 -5.60 1.81 7.52
C PRO A 222 -4.07 1.72 7.50
N ALA A 223 -3.46 1.59 8.67
CA ALA A 223 -2.02 1.39 8.81
C ALA A 223 -1.63 -0.09 8.64
N SER A 224 -2.60 -0.98 8.51
CA SER A 224 -2.40 -2.42 8.34
C SER A 224 -3.36 -2.98 7.29
N GLU A 225 -2.90 -4.00 6.56
CA GLU A 225 -3.78 -4.84 5.74
C GLU A 225 -4.69 -5.72 6.62
N ILE A 226 -4.32 -5.94 7.87
CA ILE A 226 -5.12 -6.71 8.82
C ILE A 226 -6.08 -5.74 9.50
N ILE A 227 -7.35 -5.80 9.11
CA ILE A 227 -8.41 -5.01 9.71
C ILE A 227 -9.13 -5.90 10.72
N LEU A 228 -8.92 -5.62 11.99
CA LEU A 228 -9.51 -6.36 13.10
C LEU A 228 -10.91 -5.79 13.40
N ASN A 229 -11.94 -6.51 12.99
CA ASN A 229 -13.29 -6.28 13.47
C ASN A 229 -13.78 -7.52 14.23
N GLN A 230 -14.77 -7.33 15.11
CA GLN A 230 -15.26 -8.38 16.00
C GLN A 230 -15.63 -9.69 15.25
N PRO A 231 -16.37 -9.68 14.14
CA PRO A 231 -16.68 -10.91 13.40
C PRO A 231 -15.46 -11.65 12.86
N ARG A 232 -14.40 -10.93 12.44
CA ARG A 232 -13.16 -11.55 11.95
C ARG A 232 -12.32 -12.14 13.08
N ILE A 233 -12.27 -11.46 14.23
CA ILE A 233 -11.62 -11.97 15.43
C ILE A 233 -12.27 -13.29 15.84
N GLU A 234 -13.59 -13.32 15.95
CA GLU A 234 -14.34 -14.53 16.31
C GLU A 234 -14.17 -15.66 15.29
N HIS A 235 -14.14 -15.33 14.00
CA HIS A 235 -13.88 -16.34 12.96
C HIS A 235 -12.44 -16.87 13.02
N GLY A 236 -11.47 -15.98 13.22
CA GLY A 236 -10.06 -16.34 13.37
C GLY A 236 -9.84 -17.25 14.57
N LEU A 237 -10.43 -16.93 15.72
CA LEU A 237 -10.34 -17.74 16.93
C LEU A 237 -10.94 -19.15 16.70
N ARG A 238 -12.11 -19.25 16.07
CA ARG A 238 -12.70 -20.56 15.73
C ARG A 238 -11.79 -21.38 14.83
N ASN A 239 -11.22 -20.78 13.79
CA ASN A 239 -10.30 -21.48 12.89
C ASN A 239 -9.04 -21.99 13.65
N MET A 240 -8.50 -21.15 14.56
CA MET A 240 -7.37 -21.55 15.40
C MET A 240 -7.72 -22.73 16.33
N GLU A 241 -8.90 -22.73 16.93
CA GLU A 241 -9.39 -23.84 17.77
C GLU A 241 -9.54 -25.14 16.94
N GLU A 242 -10.16 -25.06 15.76
CA GLU A 242 -10.29 -26.21 14.85
C GLU A 242 -8.94 -26.77 14.40
N ASP A 243 -7.98 -25.91 14.08
CA ASP A 243 -6.65 -26.34 13.66
C ASP A 243 -5.85 -26.92 14.84
N TYR A 244 -6.00 -26.37 16.03
CA TYR A 244 -5.42 -26.93 17.25
C TYR A 244 -5.97 -28.34 17.54
N GLU A 245 -7.28 -28.56 17.43
CA GLU A 245 -7.89 -29.87 17.60
C GLU A 245 -7.38 -30.86 16.56
N LYS A 246 -7.26 -30.50 15.29
CA LYS A 246 -6.70 -31.34 14.24
C LYS A 246 -5.25 -31.71 14.52
N LEU A 247 -4.42 -30.77 14.96
CA LEU A 247 -3.01 -31.01 15.30
C LEU A 247 -2.86 -31.85 16.54
N SER A 248 -3.71 -31.70 17.55
CA SER A 248 -3.66 -32.52 18.78
C SER A 248 -4.01 -33.98 18.53
N LEU A 249 -4.89 -34.27 17.57
CA LEU A 249 -5.24 -35.62 17.15
C LEU A 249 -4.10 -36.35 16.43
N ILE A 250 -3.17 -35.63 15.78
CA ILE A 250 -2.02 -36.21 15.07
C ILE A 250 -0.92 -36.69 16.05
N HIS A 251 -0.87 -36.12 17.25
CA HIS A 251 0.14 -36.49 18.27
C HIS A 251 -0.28 -37.61 19.21
N ILE A 252 -1.46 -38.21 19.08
CA ILE A 252 -1.99 -39.27 19.95
C ILE A 252 -2.01 -40.63 19.24
N SER A 253 -1.46 -40.76 18.05
CA SER A 253 -1.39 -42.01 17.28
C SER A 253 0.03 -42.58 17.21
#